data_5d285e58fc59f707cf6ac3c285af82f9
#
_entry.id   5d285e58fc59f707cf6ac3c285af82f9
#
_cell.length_a   1.000
_cell.length_b   1.000
_cell.length_c   1.000
_cell.angle_alpha   90.00
_cell.angle_beta   90.00
_cell.angle_gamma   90.00
#
_symmetry.space_group_name_H-M   'P 1'
#
loop_
_entity.id
_entity.type
_entity.pdbx_description
1 polymer ?
#
loop_
_entity_poly.entity_id
_entity_poly.type
_entity_poly.pdbx_seq_one_letter_code
_entity_poly.pdbx_strand_id
1 'polypeptide(L)'
;MGNPVYTVTITDSEKGEITLSIGNKDADGNYYLSDEKNIYLVKASTVDSLVFDYDTLVVREGLDIQVTAADLQNVSITMDGKTTSYKNSDTEVLTTIADGISNLKPFDYASYHILNQELANADLTTDTRITFQAELTVNGEKKSLTIYVGTYANPDQTYRYVQLDGSNMIMVVDNNIVLNLLNGLTPDEE
;
A
#
# COMPACT_ATOMS: atom_id res chain seq x y z
N MET A 1 2.04 37.78 -1.23
CA MET A 1 0.97 36.86 -1.65
C MET A 1 0.16 36.48 -0.43
N GLY A 2 -1.18 36.30 -0.56
CA GLY A 2 -1.96 35.64 0.47
C GLY A 2 -1.51 34.18 0.66
N ASN A 3 -2.30 33.35 1.30
CA ASN A 3 -1.95 31.92 1.47
C ASN A 3 -1.74 31.29 0.08
N PRO A 4 -0.58 30.64 -0.16
CA PRO A 4 -0.33 29.94 -1.43
C PRO A 4 -1.27 28.75 -1.57
N VAL A 5 -1.65 28.42 -2.81
CA VAL A 5 -2.42 27.21 -3.14
C VAL A 5 -1.52 25.98 -3.02
N TYR A 6 -0.27 26.12 -3.46
CA TYR A 6 0.78 25.10 -3.35
C TYR A 6 2.10 25.74 -2.90
N THR A 7 2.92 24.96 -2.21
CA THR A 7 4.31 25.28 -1.91
C THR A 7 5.20 24.14 -2.39
N VAL A 8 6.20 24.45 -3.18
CA VAL A 8 7.18 23.49 -3.70
C VAL A 8 8.54 23.85 -3.12
N THR A 9 9.15 22.94 -2.40
CA THR A 9 10.51 23.09 -1.88
C THR A 9 11.45 22.18 -2.66
N ILE A 10 12.51 22.75 -3.20
CA ILE A 10 13.55 22.07 -3.98
C ILE A 10 14.85 22.20 -3.23
N THR A 11 15.50 21.08 -2.92
CA THR A 11 16.84 21.07 -2.34
C THR A 11 17.86 20.75 -3.43
N ASP A 12 18.72 21.72 -3.71
CA ASP A 12 19.81 21.60 -4.67
C ASP A 12 21.16 21.53 -3.93
N SER A 13 22.03 20.62 -4.33
CA SER A 13 23.31 20.37 -3.63
C SER A 13 24.27 21.56 -3.69
N GLU A 14 24.14 22.46 -4.67
CA GLU A 14 25.01 23.61 -4.85
C GLU A 14 24.36 24.94 -4.40
N LYS A 15 23.03 25.04 -4.60
CA LYS A 15 22.26 26.28 -4.37
C LYS A 15 21.49 26.29 -3.07
N GLY A 16 21.42 25.13 -2.36
CA GLY A 16 20.65 24.97 -1.14
C GLY A 16 19.16 24.82 -1.40
N GLU A 17 18.35 25.22 -0.44
CA GLU A 17 16.90 25.11 -0.49
C GLU A 17 16.27 26.30 -1.23
N ILE A 18 15.36 26.01 -2.16
CA ILE A 18 14.58 26.99 -2.91
C ILE A 18 13.11 26.68 -2.63
N THR A 19 12.38 27.66 -2.12
CA THR A 19 10.93 27.54 -1.90
C THR A 19 10.17 28.37 -2.93
N LEU A 20 9.27 27.74 -3.67
CA LEU A 20 8.36 28.33 -4.61
C LEU A 20 6.94 28.35 -4.04
N SER A 21 6.35 29.53 -3.93
CA SER A 21 4.96 29.71 -3.53
C SER A 21 4.08 29.92 -4.75
N ILE A 22 3.07 29.07 -4.95
CA ILE A 22 2.14 29.11 -6.08
C ILE A 22 0.80 29.63 -5.58
N GLY A 23 0.37 30.77 -6.10
CA GLY A 23 -0.88 31.43 -5.76
C GLY A 23 -2.04 31.03 -6.68
N ASN A 24 -3.10 31.85 -6.68
CA ASN A 24 -4.27 31.66 -7.53
C ASN A 24 -3.94 31.88 -9.01
N LYS A 25 -4.84 31.46 -9.90
CA LYS A 25 -4.79 31.75 -11.34
C LYS A 25 -5.24 33.17 -11.62
N ASP A 26 -4.70 33.77 -12.69
CA ASP A 26 -5.22 34.99 -13.30
C ASP A 26 -6.47 34.72 -14.16
N ALA A 27 -6.97 35.76 -14.85
CA ALA A 27 -8.13 35.65 -15.72
C ALA A 27 -7.90 34.74 -16.95
N ASP A 28 -6.65 34.57 -17.36
CA ASP A 28 -6.24 33.73 -18.51
C ASP A 28 -5.89 32.30 -18.08
N GLY A 29 -6.02 32.00 -16.78
CA GLY A 29 -5.77 30.67 -16.21
C GLY A 29 -4.31 30.37 -15.87
N ASN A 30 -3.40 31.35 -15.89
CA ASN A 30 -2.02 31.20 -15.50
C ASN A 30 -1.86 31.38 -13.98
N TYR A 31 -0.92 30.66 -13.35
CA TYR A 31 -0.64 30.81 -11.93
C TYR A 31 0.33 31.94 -11.62
N TYR A 32 0.10 32.63 -10.51
CA TYR A 32 1.11 33.48 -9.89
C TYR A 32 2.09 32.62 -9.09
N LEU A 33 3.37 32.67 -9.39
CA LEU A 33 4.45 31.95 -8.70
C LEU A 33 5.42 32.97 -8.08
N SER A 34 5.83 32.74 -6.84
CA SER A 34 6.84 33.56 -6.15
C SER A 34 8.02 32.71 -5.69
N ASP A 35 9.24 33.25 -5.89
CA ASP A 35 10.50 32.74 -5.34
C ASP A 35 10.95 33.56 -4.11
N GLU A 36 10.03 34.16 -3.37
CA GLU A 36 10.22 35.12 -2.26
C GLU A 36 10.67 36.53 -2.72
N LYS A 37 11.41 36.67 -3.80
CA LYS A 37 11.94 37.93 -4.31
C LYS A 37 11.08 38.52 -5.43
N ASN A 38 10.58 37.67 -6.30
CA ASN A 38 9.85 38.02 -7.50
C ASN A 38 8.52 37.28 -7.58
N ILE A 39 7.61 37.86 -8.37
CA ILE A 39 6.35 37.20 -8.74
C ILE A 39 6.36 37.01 -10.26
N TYR A 40 6.13 35.81 -10.68
CA TYR A 40 6.06 35.37 -12.06
C TYR A 40 4.64 34.98 -12.44
N LEU A 41 4.29 35.14 -13.70
CA LEU A 41 3.08 34.54 -14.27
C LEU A 41 3.51 33.30 -15.06
N VAL A 42 3.01 32.13 -14.66
CA VAL A 42 3.44 30.82 -15.18
C VAL A 42 2.25 30.09 -15.76
N LYS A 43 2.40 29.47 -16.93
CA LYS A 43 1.34 28.69 -17.56
C LYS A 43 0.87 27.57 -16.63
N ALA A 44 -0.45 27.35 -16.58
CA ALA A 44 -1.04 26.28 -15.78
C ALA A 44 -0.38 24.92 -16.07
N SER A 45 -0.14 24.57 -17.32
CA SER A 45 0.49 23.29 -17.69
C SER A 45 1.88 23.08 -17.07
N THR A 46 2.64 24.16 -16.81
CA THR A 46 3.95 24.07 -16.14
C THR A 46 3.77 23.79 -14.64
N VAL A 47 2.81 24.43 -14.00
CA VAL A 47 2.52 24.21 -12.57
C VAL A 47 1.89 22.82 -12.38
N ASP A 48 0.90 22.47 -13.21
CA ASP A 48 0.21 21.20 -13.14
C ASP A 48 1.18 20.00 -13.33
N SER A 49 2.31 20.21 -14.04
CA SER A 49 3.36 19.19 -14.14
C SER A 49 4.25 19.07 -12.90
N LEU A 50 4.20 20.03 -11.97
CA LEU A 50 4.92 19.99 -10.69
C LEU A 50 4.03 19.49 -9.54
N VAL A 51 2.71 19.55 -9.73
CA VAL A 51 1.72 19.10 -8.76
C VAL A 51 1.18 17.76 -9.24
N PHE A 52 1.55 16.71 -8.56
CA PHE A 52 1.09 15.36 -8.88
C PHE A 52 0.46 14.72 -7.65
N ASP A 53 -0.54 13.90 -7.90
CA ASP A 53 -1.15 13.04 -6.91
C ASP A 53 -0.33 11.76 -6.80
N TYR A 54 -0.14 11.24 -5.58
CA TYR A 54 0.48 9.94 -5.35
C TYR A 54 -0.20 8.84 -6.16
N ASP A 55 -1.53 8.88 -6.31
CA ASP A 55 -2.30 7.92 -7.09
C ASP A 55 -1.88 7.83 -8.56
N THR A 56 -1.37 8.92 -9.14
CA THR A 56 -0.87 8.94 -10.53
C THR A 56 0.55 8.40 -10.68
N LEU A 57 1.30 8.33 -9.57
CA LEU A 57 2.70 7.87 -9.56
C LEU A 57 2.85 6.45 -9.08
N VAL A 58 1.87 5.95 -8.32
CA VAL A 58 1.96 4.61 -7.72
C VAL A 58 1.69 3.55 -8.79
N VAL A 59 2.64 2.65 -8.92
CA VAL A 59 2.50 1.44 -9.71
C VAL A 59 1.73 0.42 -8.87
N ARG A 60 0.54 0.02 -9.34
CA ARG A 60 -0.32 -0.97 -8.67
C ARG A 60 0.03 -2.39 -9.13
N GLU A 61 1.31 -2.71 -9.15
CA GLU A 61 1.78 -4.07 -9.40
C GLU A 61 1.66 -4.91 -8.13
N GLY A 62 1.46 -6.21 -8.32
CA GLY A 62 1.44 -7.18 -7.23
C GLY A 62 2.84 -7.48 -6.71
N LEU A 63 2.97 -8.58 -5.95
CA LEU A 63 4.28 -9.05 -5.46
C LEU A 63 5.22 -9.48 -6.60
N ASP A 64 4.73 -9.58 -7.84
CA ASP A 64 5.44 -10.07 -9.03
C ASP A 64 6.15 -11.41 -8.79
N ILE A 65 5.52 -12.26 -7.99
CA ILE A 65 5.98 -13.61 -7.71
C ILE A 65 4.91 -14.61 -8.11
N GLN A 66 5.33 -15.69 -8.75
CA GLN A 66 4.48 -16.84 -9.02
C GLN A 66 5.00 -18.01 -8.20
N VAL A 67 4.14 -18.56 -7.37
CA VAL A 67 4.45 -19.68 -6.50
C VAL A 67 3.41 -20.79 -6.65
N THR A 68 3.84 -22.02 -6.40
CA THR A 68 3.00 -23.20 -6.34
C THR A 68 3.00 -23.77 -4.91
N ALA A 69 2.14 -24.73 -4.62
CA ALA A 69 2.14 -25.42 -3.32
C ALA A 69 3.51 -26.01 -2.94
N ALA A 70 4.29 -26.46 -3.93
CA ALA A 70 5.63 -27.03 -3.71
C ALA A 70 6.68 -26.00 -3.28
N ASP A 71 6.45 -24.73 -3.59
CA ASP A 71 7.35 -23.64 -3.24
C ASP A 71 7.12 -23.10 -1.82
N LEU A 72 6.04 -23.53 -1.16
CA LEU A 72 5.62 -23.07 0.16
C LEU A 72 6.12 -24.00 1.27
N GLN A 73 6.69 -23.40 2.32
CA GLN A 73 7.10 -24.09 3.54
C GLN A 73 6.72 -23.26 4.77
N ASN A 74 6.56 -23.92 5.92
CA ASN A 74 6.30 -23.25 7.21
C ASN A 74 5.13 -22.26 7.17
N VAL A 75 4.05 -22.61 6.45
CA VAL A 75 2.88 -21.75 6.30
C VAL A 75 2.08 -21.73 7.59
N SER A 76 1.78 -20.53 8.08
CA SER A 76 0.94 -20.32 9.26
C SER A 76 0.09 -19.07 9.16
N ILE A 77 -1.09 -19.12 9.79
CA ILE A 77 -2.02 -18.00 9.92
C ILE A 77 -2.34 -17.84 11.41
N THR A 78 -2.08 -16.64 11.93
CA THR A 78 -2.43 -16.27 13.31
C THR A 78 -3.59 -15.28 13.27
N MET A 79 -4.70 -15.64 13.92
CA MET A 79 -5.91 -14.85 14.03
C MET A 79 -6.44 -15.00 15.47
N ASP A 80 -6.81 -13.91 16.13
CA ASP A 80 -7.33 -13.87 17.51
C ASP A 80 -6.44 -14.62 18.51
N GLY A 81 -5.12 -14.46 18.35
CA GLY A 81 -4.11 -15.12 19.19
C GLY A 81 -3.96 -16.64 18.95
N LYS A 82 -4.71 -17.21 18.01
CA LYS A 82 -4.63 -18.63 17.64
C LYS A 82 -3.89 -18.81 16.33
N THR A 83 -2.88 -19.69 16.33
CA THR A 83 -2.09 -20.01 15.13
C THR A 83 -2.53 -21.35 14.54
N THR A 84 -2.88 -21.33 13.25
CA THR A 84 -3.10 -22.50 12.41
C THR A 84 -1.88 -22.69 11.51
N SER A 85 -1.28 -23.88 11.50
CA SER A 85 -0.11 -24.19 10.67
C SER A 85 -0.43 -25.30 9.69
N TYR A 86 0.09 -25.19 8.48
CA TYR A 86 -0.14 -26.14 7.40
C TYR A 86 1.13 -26.93 7.08
N LYS A 87 0.97 -28.23 6.84
CA LYS A 87 2.08 -29.14 6.48
C LYS A 87 2.25 -29.18 4.97
N ASN A 88 3.42 -29.55 4.50
CA ASN A 88 3.68 -29.73 3.06
C ASN A 88 2.78 -30.82 2.42
N SER A 89 2.18 -31.70 3.22
CA SER A 89 1.19 -32.70 2.76
C SER A 89 -0.19 -32.13 2.45
N ASP A 90 -0.50 -30.91 2.93
CA ASP A 90 -1.80 -30.28 2.80
C ASP A 90 -1.90 -29.56 1.44
N THR A 91 -1.65 -30.30 0.35
CA THR A 91 -1.42 -29.77 -0.98
C THR A 91 -2.59 -28.94 -1.51
N GLU A 92 -3.83 -29.32 -1.24
CA GLU A 92 -5.03 -28.58 -1.68
C GLU A 92 -5.05 -27.18 -1.04
N VAL A 93 -4.88 -27.11 0.26
CA VAL A 93 -4.79 -25.87 1.04
C VAL A 93 -3.64 -24.99 0.54
N LEU A 94 -2.45 -25.58 0.40
CA LEU A 94 -1.27 -24.84 -0.07
C LEU A 94 -1.43 -24.35 -1.51
N THR A 95 -2.21 -25.03 -2.36
CA THR A 95 -2.52 -24.58 -3.71
C THR A 95 -3.40 -23.31 -3.67
N THR A 96 -4.42 -23.30 -2.82
CA THR A 96 -5.28 -22.12 -2.62
C THR A 96 -4.48 -20.92 -2.09
N ILE A 97 -3.61 -21.16 -1.10
CA ILE A 97 -2.74 -20.13 -0.53
C ILE A 97 -1.74 -19.60 -1.59
N ALA A 98 -1.14 -20.48 -2.38
CA ALA A 98 -0.22 -20.11 -3.46
C ALA A 98 -0.90 -19.23 -4.51
N ASP A 99 -2.17 -19.52 -4.84
CA ASP A 99 -2.99 -18.68 -5.72
C ASP A 99 -3.22 -17.29 -5.10
N GLY A 100 -3.55 -17.22 -3.81
CA GLY A 100 -3.69 -15.97 -3.07
C GLY A 100 -2.40 -15.12 -3.12
N ILE A 101 -1.23 -15.72 -2.90
CA ILE A 101 0.07 -15.03 -2.95
C ILE A 101 0.37 -14.53 -4.37
N SER A 102 0.19 -15.39 -5.38
CA SER A 102 0.52 -15.09 -6.78
C SER A 102 -0.37 -14.00 -7.38
N ASN A 103 -1.59 -13.87 -6.88
CA ASN A 103 -2.56 -12.85 -7.31
C ASN A 103 -2.61 -11.63 -6.39
N LEU A 104 -1.80 -11.58 -5.32
CA LEU A 104 -1.82 -10.47 -4.38
C LEU A 104 -1.35 -9.18 -5.04
N LYS A 105 -2.29 -8.30 -5.31
CA LYS A 105 -2.04 -6.98 -5.87
C LYS A 105 -2.98 -5.94 -5.27
N PRO A 106 -2.55 -4.69 -5.10
CA PRO A 106 -3.42 -3.63 -4.64
C PRO A 106 -4.43 -3.26 -5.74
N PHE A 107 -5.71 -3.15 -5.36
CA PHE A 107 -6.72 -2.41 -6.09
C PHE A 107 -6.45 -0.91 -5.94
N ASP A 108 -6.13 -0.50 -4.69
CA ASP A 108 -5.84 0.87 -4.30
C ASP A 108 -4.94 0.90 -3.06
N TYR A 109 -4.53 2.10 -2.63
CA TYR A 109 -3.81 2.32 -1.39
C TYR A 109 -4.62 3.22 -0.45
N ALA A 110 -4.81 2.78 0.79
CA ALA A 110 -5.44 3.57 1.84
C ALA A 110 -4.46 4.53 2.49
N SER A 111 -3.17 4.19 2.50
CA SER A 111 -2.09 5.06 2.98
C SER A 111 -0.80 4.75 2.26
N TYR A 112 -0.03 5.81 1.95
CA TYR A 112 1.32 5.74 1.39
C TYR A 112 2.41 5.98 2.44
N HIS A 113 2.02 6.45 3.62
CA HIS A 113 2.92 6.70 4.75
C HIS A 113 2.14 6.53 6.06
N ILE A 114 2.18 5.32 6.59
CA ILE A 114 1.32 4.87 7.67
C ILE A 114 1.53 5.68 8.94
N LEU A 115 0.42 6.18 9.49
CA LEU A 115 0.31 6.72 10.83
C LEU A 115 -0.32 5.69 11.79
N ASN A 116 -0.02 5.76 13.07
CA ASN A 116 -0.58 4.83 14.07
C ASN A 116 -2.11 4.79 14.08
N GLN A 117 -2.76 5.93 13.81
CA GLN A 117 -4.23 6.01 13.73
C GLN A 117 -4.78 5.25 12.51
N GLU A 118 -4.07 5.26 11.40
CA GLU A 118 -4.47 4.53 10.19
C GLU A 118 -4.34 3.01 10.38
N LEU A 119 -3.30 2.55 11.09
CA LEU A 119 -3.18 1.15 11.49
C LEU A 119 -4.35 0.71 12.39
N ALA A 120 -4.75 1.56 13.34
CA ALA A 120 -5.88 1.26 14.21
C ALA A 120 -7.20 1.23 13.44
N ASN A 121 -7.43 2.19 12.54
CA ASN A 121 -8.65 2.24 11.72
C ASN A 121 -8.76 1.06 10.73
N ALA A 122 -7.63 0.51 10.32
CA ALA A 122 -7.55 -0.62 9.40
C ALA A 122 -7.49 -1.99 10.11
N ASP A 123 -7.53 -2.04 11.45
CA ASP A 123 -7.29 -3.24 12.28
C ASP A 123 -5.95 -3.94 11.94
N LEU A 124 -4.92 -3.14 11.67
CA LEU A 124 -3.57 -3.59 11.35
C LEU A 124 -2.61 -3.45 12.55
N THR A 125 -3.12 -3.18 13.74
CA THR A 125 -2.29 -3.18 14.97
C THR A 125 -1.86 -4.61 15.33
N THR A 126 -0.84 -4.74 16.16
CA THR A 126 -0.34 -6.05 16.59
C THR A 126 -1.40 -6.93 17.23
N ASP A 127 -2.37 -6.31 17.91
CA ASP A 127 -3.39 -7.02 18.70
C ASP A 127 -4.63 -7.41 17.87
N THR A 128 -4.86 -6.75 16.73
CA THR A 128 -6.09 -6.91 15.94
C THR A 128 -5.88 -7.58 14.58
N ARG A 129 -4.68 -7.46 14.02
CA ARG A 129 -4.38 -7.96 12.67
C ARG A 129 -4.35 -9.49 12.60
N ILE A 130 -4.77 -10.03 11.46
CA ILE A 130 -4.44 -11.40 11.07
C ILE A 130 -3.02 -11.40 10.52
N THR A 131 -2.19 -12.34 10.95
CA THR A 131 -0.81 -12.47 10.47
C THR A 131 -0.67 -13.75 9.66
N PHE A 132 -0.38 -13.61 8.36
CA PHE A 132 0.03 -14.69 7.48
C PHE A 132 1.56 -14.75 7.41
N GLN A 133 2.13 -15.95 7.52
CA GLN A 133 3.58 -16.17 7.37
C GLN A 133 3.84 -17.41 6.52
N ALA A 134 4.84 -17.33 5.65
CA ALA A 134 5.32 -18.44 4.84
C ALA A 134 6.81 -18.30 4.52
N GLU A 135 7.50 -19.40 4.28
CA GLU A 135 8.76 -19.43 3.57
C GLU A 135 8.48 -19.80 2.12
N LEU A 136 9.03 -19.03 1.18
CA LEU A 136 8.88 -19.22 -0.26
C LEU A 136 10.20 -19.65 -0.87
N THR A 137 10.14 -20.54 -1.86
CA THR A 137 11.28 -20.80 -2.74
C THR A 137 11.01 -20.18 -4.10
N VAL A 138 11.65 -19.05 -4.40
CA VAL A 138 11.48 -18.33 -5.67
C VAL A 138 12.81 -18.32 -6.41
N ASN A 139 12.85 -18.85 -7.63
CA ASN A 139 14.06 -18.99 -8.44
C ASN A 139 15.21 -19.72 -7.71
N GLY A 140 14.89 -20.68 -6.85
CA GLY A 140 15.85 -21.44 -6.04
C GLY A 140 16.34 -20.74 -4.77
N GLU A 141 15.88 -19.51 -4.50
CA GLU A 141 16.19 -18.75 -3.29
C GLU A 141 15.05 -18.85 -2.28
N LYS A 142 15.40 -19.01 -0.99
CA LYS A 142 14.45 -18.98 0.11
C LYS A 142 14.20 -17.54 0.54
N LYS A 143 12.92 -17.17 0.67
CA LYS A 143 12.46 -15.86 1.13
C LYS A 143 11.35 -16.02 2.17
N SER A 144 11.41 -15.25 3.25
CA SER A 144 10.30 -15.15 4.20
C SER A 144 9.30 -14.14 3.70
N LEU A 145 8.01 -14.48 3.75
CA LEU A 145 6.90 -13.61 3.45
C LEU A 145 6.05 -13.47 4.70
N THR A 146 5.79 -12.25 5.12
CA THR A 146 4.83 -11.93 6.18
C THR A 146 3.86 -10.88 5.65
N ILE A 147 2.57 -11.17 5.77
CA ILE A 147 1.47 -10.31 5.34
C ILE A 147 0.54 -10.09 6.52
N TYR A 148 0.18 -8.85 6.76
CA TYR A 148 -0.81 -8.46 7.76
C TYR A 148 -2.11 -8.15 7.06
N VAL A 149 -3.21 -8.71 7.56
CA VAL A 149 -4.55 -8.49 7.04
C VAL A 149 -5.39 -7.86 8.14
N GLY A 150 -6.02 -6.75 7.79
CA GLY A 150 -6.89 -5.98 8.66
C GLY A 150 -8.38 -6.22 8.39
N THR A 151 -9.20 -5.24 8.76
CA THR A 151 -10.65 -5.26 8.55
C THR A 151 -11.03 -5.00 7.09
N TYR A 152 -12.33 -5.03 6.79
CA TYR A 152 -12.85 -4.69 5.47
C TYR A 152 -12.70 -3.19 5.18
N ALA A 153 -12.28 -2.88 3.96
CA ALA A 153 -12.07 -1.49 3.52
C ALA A 153 -13.37 -0.81 3.06
N ASN A 154 -14.44 -1.59 2.87
CA ASN A 154 -15.75 -1.08 2.45
C ASN A 154 -16.90 -1.88 3.08
N PRO A 155 -18.12 -1.27 3.18
CA PRO A 155 -19.29 -1.92 3.78
C PRO A 155 -19.73 -3.21 3.07
N ASP A 156 -19.49 -3.31 1.77
CA ASP A 156 -19.88 -4.48 0.96
C ASP A 156 -18.92 -5.67 1.13
N GLN A 157 -17.87 -5.51 1.95
CA GLN A 157 -16.86 -6.53 2.26
C GLN A 157 -16.13 -7.08 1.02
N THR A 158 -16.09 -6.30 -0.07
CA THR A 158 -15.42 -6.70 -1.31
C THR A 158 -13.91 -6.47 -1.29
N TYR A 159 -13.45 -5.61 -0.37
CA TYR A 159 -12.03 -5.27 -0.21
C TYR A 159 -11.59 -5.35 1.24
N ARG A 160 -10.31 -5.67 1.47
CA ARG A 160 -9.66 -5.67 2.79
C ARG A 160 -8.39 -4.85 2.81
N TYR A 161 -8.08 -4.31 3.98
CA TYR A 161 -6.78 -3.69 4.22
C TYR A 161 -5.70 -4.75 4.39
N VAL A 162 -4.58 -4.55 3.69
CA VAL A 162 -3.44 -5.45 3.70
C VAL A 162 -2.14 -4.65 3.80
N GLN A 163 -1.20 -5.12 4.60
CA GLN A 163 0.14 -4.56 4.73
C GLN A 163 1.18 -5.66 4.57
N LEU A 164 2.21 -5.40 3.77
CA LEU A 164 3.40 -6.26 3.74
C LEU A 164 4.33 -5.89 4.89
N ASP A 165 4.96 -6.88 5.51
CA ASP A 165 5.96 -6.64 6.53
C ASP A 165 7.10 -5.76 5.99
N GLY A 166 7.50 -4.75 6.78
CA GLY A 166 8.48 -3.75 6.37
C GLY A 166 7.98 -2.68 5.39
N SER A 167 6.72 -2.74 4.94
CA SER A 167 6.12 -1.68 4.10
C SER A 167 5.52 -0.56 4.95
N ASN A 168 5.69 0.68 4.48
CA ASN A 168 5.03 1.87 5.04
C ASN A 168 3.71 2.21 4.32
N MET A 169 3.10 1.26 3.61
CA MET A 169 1.87 1.47 2.87
C MET A 169 0.78 0.50 3.33
N ILE A 170 -0.48 0.97 3.31
CA ILE A 170 -1.66 0.13 3.50
C ILE A 170 -2.31 -0.05 2.13
N MET A 171 -2.35 -1.28 1.64
CA MET A 171 -3.04 -1.67 0.41
C MET A 171 -4.52 -1.95 0.67
N VAL A 172 -5.34 -1.68 -0.32
CA VAL A 172 -6.72 -2.16 -0.45
C VAL A 172 -6.71 -3.29 -1.47
N VAL A 173 -7.05 -4.50 -1.06
CA VAL A 173 -6.95 -5.72 -1.88
C VAL A 173 -8.33 -6.38 -2.00
N ASP A 174 -8.62 -6.99 -3.15
CA ASP A 174 -9.84 -7.78 -3.37
C ASP A 174 -9.94 -8.89 -2.31
N ASN A 175 -11.10 -8.97 -1.64
CA ASN A 175 -11.31 -9.90 -0.55
C ASN A 175 -11.23 -11.38 -0.98
N ASN A 176 -11.57 -11.71 -2.24
CA ASN A 176 -11.43 -13.11 -2.71
C ASN A 176 -9.96 -13.53 -2.74
N ILE A 177 -9.05 -12.63 -3.11
CA ILE A 177 -7.60 -12.89 -3.07
C ILE A 177 -7.16 -13.09 -1.61
N VAL A 178 -7.64 -12.26 -0.70
CA VAL A 178 -7.34 -12.37 0.73
C VAL A 178 -7.91 -13.66 1.32
N LEU A 179 -9.12 -14.07 0.94
CA LEU A 179 -9.71 -15.35 1.36
C LEU A 179 -8.88 -16.55 0.88
N ASN A 180 -8.37 -16.51 -0.36
CA ASN A 180 -7.45 -17.55 -0.84
C ASN A 180 -6.17 -17.58 0.01
N LEU A 181 -5.56 -16.41 0.26
CA LEU A 181 -4.39 -16.29 1.12
C LEU A 181 -4.62 -16.87 2.53
N LEU A 182 -5.79 -16.64 3.09
CA LEU A 182 -6.18 -17.12 4.43
C LEU A 182 -6.83 -18.51 4.42
N ASN A 183 -6.90 -19.17 3.27
CA ASN A 183 -7.60 -20.45 3.09
C ASN A 183 -9.04 -20.41 3.61
N GLY A 184 -9.76 -19.34 3.34
CA GLY A 184 -11.14 -19.13 3.76
C GLY A 184 -11.33 -18.85 5.26
N LEU A 185 -10.27 -18.69 6.03
CA LEU A 185 -10.40 -18.27 7.43
C LEU A 185 -10.87 -16.82 7.51
N THR A 186 -11.94 -16.62 8.29
CA THR A 186 -12.48 -15.29 8.63
C THR A 186 -12.53 -15.16 10.14
N PRO A 187 -12.38 -13.94 10.70
CA PRO A 187 -12.67 -13.73 12.11
C PRO A 187 -14.10 -14.19 12.43
N ASP A 188 -14.30 -14.80 13.61
CA ASP A 188 -15.63 -15.11 14.09
C ASP A 188 -16.42 -13.78 14.18
N GLU A 189 -17.59 -13.71 13.53
CA GLU A 189 -18.51 -12.59 13.70
C GLU A 189 -19.11 -12.71 15.12
N GLU A 190 -18.78 -11.71 16.00
CA GLU A 190 -19.41 -11.57 17.31
C GLU A 190 -20.83 -11.06 17.21
#